data_1f63739e3b80cf95854f22a729557c5b
#
_entry.id   1f63739e3b80cf95854f22a729557c5b
#
_cell.length_a   1.000
_cell.length_b   1.000
_cell.length_c   1.000
_cell.angle_alpha   90.00
_cell.angle_beta   90.00
_cell.angle_gamma   90.00
#
_symmetry.space_group_name_H-M   'P 1'
#
loop_
_entity.id
_entity.type
_entity.pdbx_description
1 polymer ?
#
loop_
_entity_poly.entity_id
_entity_poly.type
_entity_poly.pdbx_seq_one_letter_code
_entity_poly.pdbx_strand_id
1 'polypeptide(L)'
;METSNTVILDGKKLRQLREEQKLTQLYLATAVEVTTETISRWENKPAPSVKLENAQRLAEALQVPLTALLPEEGLPGNPAPATAAVVEKSQLFARSLSLRLGSAACVLLVFTLLLFWYFRSETALPRAQAQRYLPAHSLPGQPFPVLLQMQAETNSNSLMLREDLPEGIILLAATPPSVNGGATLRQLKWISPAGGPSRQDFIYLVQTAPDSNKKQYNFSGTLVSARRGGQPRMIAGATTVQINHCHWADENCDQSIDDYEMLSVFDLIPNAEEAGLDVASIKAIWAGQGYMWHQAESRLEILSRRDAGQEKSADLSR
;
A
#
# COMPACT_ATOMS: atom_id res chain seq x y z
N MET A 1 49.87 31.73 -14.25
CA MET A 1 48.94 31.85 -15.41
C MET A 1 48.89 30.50 -16.09
N GLU A 2 47.97 29.65 -15.73
CA GLU A 2 47.76 28.38 -16.45
C GLU A 2 47.07 28.71 -17.78
N THR A 3 47.83 28.49 -18.86
CA THR A 3 47.28 28.50 -20.22
C THR A 3 46.30 27.35 -20.35
N SER A 4 45.01 27.67 -20.30
CA SER A 4 43.94 26.72 -20.53
C SER A 4 44.02 26.15 -21.92
N ASN A 5 44.71 24.99 -22.07
CA ASN A 5 44.89 24.30 -23.34
C ASN A 5 43.54 23.66 -23.73
N THR A 6 42.76 24.33 -24.58
CA THR A 6 41.44 23.86 -25.03
C THR A 6 41.49 23.55 -26.53
N VAL A 7 40.73 22.54 -26.91
CA VAL A 7 40.60 22.06 -28.30
C VAL A 7 39.12 22.14 -28.69
N ILE A 8 38.87 22.48 -29.96
CA ILE A 8 37.52 22.49 -30.53
C ILE A 8 37.26 21.10 -31.12
N LEU A 9 36.23 20.42 -30.64
CA LEU A 9 35.80 19.12 -31.16
C LEU A 9 34.60 19.29 -32.11
N ASP A 10 34.34 18.25 -32.91
CA ASP A 10 33.10 18.09 -33.65
C ASP A 10 32.11 17.27 -32.79
N GLY A 11 31.09 17.94 -32.22
CA GLY A 11 30.13 17.28 -31.34
C GLY A 11 29.30 16.21 -32.07
N LYS A 12 29.06 16.38 -33.39
CA LYS A 12 28.32 15.36 -34.17
C LYS A 12 29.15 14.12 -34.38
N LYS A 13 30.43 14.26 -34.70
CA LYS A 13 31.37 13.13 -34.81
C LYS A 13 31.56 12.41 -33.47
N LEU A 14 31.66 13.15 -32.38
CA LEU A 14 31.73 12.59 -31.03
C LEU A 14 30.52 11.70 -30.75
N ARG A 15 29.33 12.19 -31.02
CA ARG A 15 28.08 11.42 -30.83
C ARG A 15 28.03 10.20 -31.76
N GLN A 16 28.36 10.37 -33.03
CA GLN A 16 28.35 9.29 -34.02
C GLN A 16 29.28 8.15 -33.60
N LEU A 17 30.54 8.43 -33.24
CA LEU A 17 31.52 7.44 -32.82
C LEU A 17 31.06 6.70 -31.55
N ARG A 18 30.45 7.41 -30.60
CA ARG A 18 29.89 6.76 -29.41
C ARG A 18 28.77 5.79 -29.79
N GLU A 19 27.84 6.21 -30.66
CA GLU A 19 26.67 5.39 -31.06
C GLU A 19 27.11 4.17 -31.90
N GLU A 20 28.08 4.31 -32.77
CA GLU A 20 28.69 3.20 -33.54
C GLU A 20 29.30 2.12 -32.62
N GLN A 21 29.91 2.53 -31.53
CA GLN A 21 30.46 1.62 -30.52
C GLN A 21 29.46 1.16 -29.47
N LYS A 22 28.17 1.57 -29.59
CA LYS A 22 27.08 1.23 -28.66
C LYS A 22 27.37 1.66 -27.22
N LEU A 23 28.15 2.71 -27.01
CA LEU A 23 28.49 3.24 -25.71
C LEU A 23 27.42 4.22 -25.23
N THR A 24 27.20 4.30 -23.90
CA THR A 24 26.28 5.27 -23.29
C THR A 24 26.99 6.59 -22.97
N GLN A 25 26.26 7.70 -22.93
CA GLN A 25 26.79 8.98 -22.41
C GLN A 25 27.37 8.84 -21.01
N LEU A 26 26.74 7.99 -20.17
CA LEU A 26 27.19 7.72 -18.81
C LEU A 26 28.59 7.06 -18.82
N TYR A 27 28.82 6.12 -19.72
CA TYR A 27 30.13 5.48 -19.87
C TYR A 27 31.24 6.50 -20.19
N LEU A 28 31.02 7.36 -21.21
CA LEU A 28 31.97 8.43 -21.55
C LEU A 28 32.15 9.42 -20.39
N ALA A 29 31.07 9.80 -19.71
CA ALA A 29 31.14 10.70 -18.58
C ALA A 29 32.04 10.13 -17.46
N THR A 30 31.88 8.84 -17.14
CA THR A 30 32.71 8.14 -16.15
C THR A 30 34.18 8.02 -16.60
N ALA A 31 34.42 7.67 -17.86
CA ALA A 31 35.77 7.51 -18.40
C ALA A 31 36.54 8.84 -18.44
N VAL A 32 35.85 9.96 -18.69
CA VAL A 32 36.44 11.31 -18.78
C VAL A 32 36.44 12.06 -17.46
N GLU A 33 35.75 11.49 -16.42
CA GLU A 33 35.56 12.12 -15.08
C GLU A 33 34.79 13.44 -15.15
N VAL A 34 33.72 13.46 -15.95
CA VAL A 34 32.80 14.59 -16.08
C VAL A 34 31.35 14.15 -15.85
N THR A 35 30.41 15.10 -15.82
CA THR A 35 29.00 14.76 -15.69
C THR A 35 28.40 14.32 -17.04
N THR A 36 27.38 13.46 -17.01
CA THR A 36 26.62 13.05 -18.19
C THR A 36 26.06 14.25 -18.96
N GLU A 37 25.63 15.28 -18.24
CA GLU A 37 25.17 16.54 -18.82
C GLU A 37 26.26 17.26 -19.61
N THR A 38 27.54 17.16 -19.16
CA THR A 38 28.69 17.74 -19.88
C THR A 38 28.91 17.03 -21.21
N ILE A 39 28.86 15.69 -21.24
CA ILE A 39 28.94 14.91 -22.48
C ILE A 39 27.80 15.25 -23.43
N SER A 40 26.55 15.26 -22.91
CA SER A 40 25.38 15.64 -23.70
C SER A 40 25.50 17.04 -24.30
N ARG A 41 26.02 18.01 -23.54
CA ARG A 41 26.28 19.36 -24.05
C ARG A 41 27.36 19.40 -25.15
N TRP A 42 28.41 18.59 -25.04
CA TRP A 42 29.43 18.51 -26.08
C TRP A 42 28.91 17.86 -27.35
N GLU A 43 28.13 16.81 -27.27
CA GLU A 43 27.52 16.14 -28.43
C GLU A 43 26.47 16.99 -29.14
N ASN A 44 25.76 17.86 -28.45
CA ASN A 44 24.71 18.70 -29.01
C ASN A 44 25.22 20.06 -29.54
N LYS A 45 26.46 20.42 -29.22
CA LYS A 45 27.08 21.66 -29.75
C LYS A 45 27.91 21.35 -30.99
N PRO A 46 27.76 22.11 -32.11
CA PRO A 46 28.49 21.84 -33.34
C PRO A 46 30.04 21.90 -33.19
N ALA A 47 30.52 22.84 -32.36
CA ALA A 47 31.94 23.06 -32.11
C ALA A 47 32.18 23.32 -30.62
N PRO A 48 32.14 22.28 -29.74
CA PRO A 48 32.37 22.45 -28.32
C PRO A 48 33.87 22.67 -28.06
N SER A 49 34.18 23.69 -27.23
CA SER A 49 35.51 23.90 -26.69
C SER A 49 35.69 23.01 -25.46
N VAL A 50 36.64 22.12 -25.49
CA VAL A 50 36.91 21.10 -24.48
C VAL A 50 38.37 21.21 -24.02
N LYS A 51 38.68 21.00 -22.77
CA LYS A 51 40.06 20.93 -22.29
C LYS A 51 40.81 19.80 -23.02
N LEU A 52 42.04 20.03 -23.42
CA LEU A 52 42.83 19.04 -24.15
C LEU A 52 42.90 17.68 -23.44
N GLU A 53 43.04 17.69 -22.13
CA GLU A 53 43.05 16.48 -21.31
C GLU A 53 41.75 15.69 -21.47
N ASN A 54 40.59 16.34 -21.39
CA ASN A 54 39.28 15.69 -21.57
C ASN A 54 39.08 15.19 -23.01
N ALA A 55 39.58 15.93 -24.00
CA ALA A 55 39.57 15.50 -25.41
C ALA A 55 40.43 14.25 -25.66
N GLN A 56 41.56 14.13 -24.99
CA GLN A 56 42.42 12.95 -25.04
C GLN A 56 41.74 11.74 -24.38
N ARG A 57 41.16 11.91 -23.20
CA ARG A 57 40.41 10.85 -22.53
C ARG A 57 39.16 10.40 -23.33
N LEU A 58 38.50 11.33 -24.06
CA LEU A 58 37.43 10.97 -24.99
C LEU A 58 37.92 10.12 -26.14
N ALA A 59 39.07 10.48 -26.74
CA ALA A 59 39.69 9.73 -27.82
C ALA A 59 40.08 8.33 -27.35
N GLU A 60 40.66 8.19 -26.16
CA GLU A 60 41.01 6.90 -25.55
C GLU A 60 39.78 6.06 -25.27
N ALA A 61 38.70 6.63 -24.64
CA ALA A 61 37.50 5.92 -24.35
C ALA A 61 36.74 5.42 -25.58
N LEU A 62 36.86 6.17 -26.70
CA LEU A 62 36.34 5.82 -28.01
C LEU A 62 37.30 5.00 -28.87
N GLN A 63 38.51 4.72 -28.39
CA GLN A 63 39.55 3.98 -29.13
C GLN A 63 39.84 4.54 -30.53
N VAL A 64 39.83 5.87 -30.66
CA VAL A 64 40.11 6.59 -31.90
C VAL A 64 41.22 7.61 -31.68
N PRO A 65 41.98 7.99 -32.75
CA PRO A 65 42.95 9.07 -32.61
C PRO A 65 42.23 10.41 -32.34
N LEU A 66 42.85 11.31 -31.58
CA LEU A 66 42.27 12.62 -31.25
C LEU A 66 41.84 13.41 -32.51
N THR A 67 42.59 13.24 -33.61
CA THR A 67 42.26 13.87 -34.91
C THR A 67 40.89 13.49 -35.46
N ALA A 68 40.38 12.30 -35.12
CA ALA A 68 39.04 11.87 -35.55
C ALA A 68 37.89 12.67 -34.87
N LEU A 69 38.17 13.32 -33.75
CA LEU A 69 37.23 14.15 -33.03
C LEU A 69 37.29 15.64 -33.40
N LEU A 70 38.26 16.03 -34.22
CA LEU A 70 38.45 17.41 -34.67
C LEU A 70 37.54 17.71 -35.88
N PRO A 71 37.13 18.98 -36.07
CA PRO A 71 36.49 19.41 -37.31
C PRO A 71 37.39 19.20 -38.51
N GLU A 72 36.84 18.75 -39.63
CA GLU A 72 37.61 18.70 -40.89
C GLU A 72 37.89 20.14 -41.32
N GLU A 73 39.19 20.52 -41.37
CA GLU A 73 39.61 21.79 -41.98
C GLU A 73 39.29 21.73 -43.47
N GLY A 74 38.18 22.39 -43.87
CA GLY A 74 37.90 22.63 -45.27
C GLY A 74 38.97 23.56 -45.87
N LEU A 75 39.75 23.08 -46.81
CA LEU A 75 40.64 23.89 -47.64
C LEU A 75 39.88 25.07 -48.29
N PRO A 76 40.47 26.28 -48.38
CA PRO A 76 39.82 27.43 -48.97
C PRO A 76 39.76 27.31 -50.49
N GLY A 77 38.62 27.02 -51.05
CA GLY A 77 38.35 26.93 -52.47
C GLY A 77 37.28 27.92 -52.93
N ASN A 78 37.72 29.06 -53.42
CA ASN A 78 37.18 29.98 -54.47
C ASN A 78 35.67 30.27 -54.56
N PRO A 79 35.27 31.55 -54.62
CA PRO A 79 33.87 32.00 -54.75
C PRO A 79 33.44 32.05 -56.22
N ALA A 80 32.33 31.40 -56.56
CA ALA A 80 31.58 31.71 -57.80
C ALA A 80 30.17 31.13 -57.73
N PRO A 81 29.22 31.65 -58.53
CA PRO A 81 28.42 32.88 -58.34
C PRO A 81 26.98 32.59 -57.95
N ALA A 82 26.38 33.56 -57.33
CA ALA A 82 24.96 33.58 -57.01
C ALA A 82 24.10 33.62 -58.28
N THR A 83 23.33 32.57 -58.50
CA THR A 83 21.99 32.68 -59.15
C THR A 83 21.30 31.31 -59.10
N ALA A 84 19.98 31.33 -58.73
CA ALA A 84 19.07 30.20 -58.72
C ALA A 84 18.98 29.37 -57.44
N ALA A 85 18.46 29.91 -56.35
CA ALA A 85 17.90 29.11 -55.26
C ALA A 85 16.90 29.90 -54.40
N VAL A 86 15.87 30.50 -55.01
CA VAL A 86 14.79 31.21 -54.25
C VAL A 86 13.54 30.34 -54.10
N VAL A 87 13.40 29.21 -54.79
CA VAL A 87 12.13 28.44 -54.79
C VAL A 87 12.20 27.20 -53.89
N GLU A 88 13.35 26.78 -53.40
CA GLU A 88 13.47 25.52 -52.65
C GLU A 88 13.46 25.67 -51.12
N LYS A 89 13.53 26.93 -50.61
CA LYS A 89 13.57 27.16 -49.15
C LYS A 89 12.20 27.04 -48.46
N SER A 90 11.07 27.10 -49.17
CA SER A 90 9.75 27.00 -48.54
C SER A 90 9.32 25.57 -48.20
N GLN A 91 9.83 24.56 -48.92
CA GLN A 91 9.47 23.17 -48.64
C GLN A 91 10.34 22.50 -47.55
N LEU A 92 11.57 22.99 -47.38
CA LEU A 92 12.45 22.44 -46.29
C LEU A 92 12.08 22.98 -44.92
N PHE A 93 11.51 24.21 -44.84
CA PHE A 93 11.04 24.77 -43.56
C PHE A 93 9.78 24.05 -43.06
N ALA A 94 8.87 23.68 -43.95
CA ALA A 94 7.65 22.92 -43.56
C ALA A 94 7.98 21.50 -43.12
N ARG A 95 8.98 20.85 -43.74
CA ARG A 95 9.43 19.48 -43.33
C ARG A 95 10.17 19.46 -41.98
N SER A 96 10.96 20.52 -41.70
CA SER A 96 11.68 20.60 -40.42
C SER A 96 10.75 20.96 -39.25
N LEU A 97 9.67 21.68 -39.50
CA LEU A 97 8.69 22.03 -38.48
C LEU A 97 7.80 20.81 -38.11
N SER A 98 7.42 20.00 -39.11
CA SER A 98 6.65 18.75 -38.85
C SER A 98 7.49 17.67 -38.12
N LEU A 99 8.80 17.57 -38.42
CA LEU A 99 9.68 16.66 -37.64
C LEU A 99 9.90 17.13 -36.20
N ARG A 100 10.00 18.46 -35.98
CA ARG A 100 10.17 19.04 -34.64
C ARG A 100 8.89 18.94 -33.80
N LEU A 101 7.72 19.11 -34.40
CA LEU A 101 6.43 18.90 -33.76
C LEU A 101 6.20 17.41 -33.46
N GLY A 102 6.59 16.49 -34.35
CA GLY A 102 6.53 15.04 -34.11
C GLY A 102 7.45 14.58 -32.98
N SER A 103 8.67 15.12 -32.88
CA SER A 103 9.59 14.79 -31.79
C SER A 103 9.15 15.36 -30.45
N ALA A 104 8.57 16.57 -30.41
CA ALA A 104 8.01 17.15 -29.19
C ALA A 104 6.79 16.34 -28.70
N ALA A 105 5.92 15.90 -29.62
CA ALA A 105 4.79 15.03 -29.30
C ALA A 105 5.24 13.66 -28.75
N CYS A 106 6.26 13.04 -29.35
CA CYS A 106 6.84 11.79 -28.83
C CYS A 106 7.47 11.94 -27.44
N VAL A 107 8.20 13.03 -27.20
CA VAL A 107 8.77 13.32 -25.87
C VAL A 107 7.66 13.53 -24.82
N LEU A 108 6.61 14.24 -25.18
CA LEU A 108 5.47 14.47 -24.30
C LEU A 108 4.70 13.18 -24.01
N LEU A 109 4.56 12.31 -25.01
CA LEU A 109 3.92 11.00 -24.87
C LEU A 109 4.78 10.04 -24.01
N VAL A 110 6.08 10.02 -24.19
CA VAL A 110 7.00 9.25 -23.34
C VAL A 110 7.00 9.80 -21.91
N PHE A 111 6.99 11.11 -21.74
CA PHE A 111 6.92 11.75 -20.42
C PHE A 111 5.60 11.48 -19.71
N THR A 112 4.47 11.53 -20.43
CA THR A 112 3.15 11.16 -19.86
C THR A 112 3.06 9.67 -19.54
N LEU A 113 3.66 8.79 -20.36
CA LEU A 113 3.77 7.36 -20.07
C LEU A 113 4.66 7.09 -18.86
N LEU A 114 5.78 7.79 -18.70
CA LEU A 114 6.65 7.69 -17.55
C LEU A 114 5.98 8.23 -16.29
N LEU A 115 5.27 9.37 -16.38
CA LEU A 115 4.44 9.88 -15.28
C LEU A 115 3.32 8.90 -14.93
N PHE A 116 2.61 8.39 -15.93
CA PHE A 116 1.56 7.37 -15.71
C PHE A 116 2.14 6.10 -15.07
N TRP A 117 3.30 5.65 -15.50
CA TRP A 117 3.99 4.50 -14.91
C TRP A 117 4.50 4.80 -13.50
N TYR A 118 5.03 6.00 -13.27
CA TYR A 118 5.44 6.49 -11.95
C TYR A 118 4.26 6.56 -10.97
N PHE A 119 3.14 7.17 -11.37
CA PHE A 119 1.93 7.22 -10.53
C PHE A 119 1.24 5.84 -10.39
N ARG A 120 1.34 4.98 -11.39
CA ARG A 120 0.79 3.61 -11.32
C ARG A 120 1.62 2.67 -10.46
N SER A 121 2.92 2.90 -10.31
CA SER A 121 3.77 2.08 -9.45
C SER A 121 3.51 2.32 -7.95
N GLU A 122 2.82 3.39 -7.57
CA GLU A 122 2.36 3.60 -6.19
C GLU A 122 1.09 2.82 -5.82
N THR A 123 0.41 2.22 -6.80
CA THR A 123 -0.72 1.31 -6.55
C THR A 123 -0.29 -0.15 -6.33
N ALA A 124 0.96 -0.38 -5.96
CA ALA A 124 1.38 -1.67 -5.46
C ALA A 124 0.45 -2.06 -4.32
N LEU A 125 -0.19 -3.22 -4.43
CA LEU A 125 -1.04 -3.80 -3.38
C LEU A 125 -0.37 -3.58 -2.02
N PRO A 126 -1.13 -3.17 -1.01
CA PRO A 126 -0.54 -2.88 0.28
C PRO A 126 0.21 -4.11 0.79
N ARG A 127 1.52 -3.97 1.00
CA ARG A 127 2.38 -5.02 1.55
C ARG A 127 1.91 -5.54 2.91
N ALA A 128 0.98 -4.82 3.53
CA ALA A 128 0.28 -5.22 4.73
C ALA A 128 -1.09 -4.56 4.78
N GLN A 129 -2.10 -5.31 5.21
CA GLN A 129 -3.47 -4.85 5.43
C GLN A 129 -4.02 -5.48 6.70
N ALA A 130 -4.98 -4.81 7.32
CA ALA A 130 -5.71 -5.34 8.45
C ALA A 130 -7.22 -5.19 8.22
N GLN A 131 -7.99 -6.20 8.63
CA GLN A 131 -9.44 -6.22 8.54
C GLN A 131 -10.03 -6.49 9.91
N ARG A 132 -11.08 -5.74 10.27
CA ARG A 132 -11.85 -5.92 11.50
C ARG A 132 -13.12 -6.66 11.20
N TYR A 133 -13.40 -7.67 12.03
CA TYR A 133 -14.66 -8.36 12.13
C TYR A 133 -15.27 -7.99 13.47
N LEU A 134 -16.44 -7.38 13.43
CA LEU A 134 -17.18 -6.85 14.55
C LEU A 134 -18.63 -7.30 14.38
N PRO A 135 -19.29 -7.82 15.41
CA PRO A 135 -20.69 -8.17 15.31
C PRO A 135 -21.56 -6.93 15.01
N ALA A 136 -22.65 -7.12 14.28
CA ALA A 136 -23.56 -6.03 13.93
C ALA A 136 -24.21 -5.42 15.18
N HIS A 137 -24.48 -6.25 16.18
CA HIS A 137 -25.13 -5.86 17.43
C HIS A 137 -24.61 -6.68 18.62
N SER A 138 -24.96 -6.24 19.82
CA SER A 138 -24.71 -6.95 21.07
C SER A 138 -25.71 -6.51 22.16
N LEU A 139 -25.88 -7.36 23.15
CA LEU A 139 -26.66 -7.06 24.36
C LEU A 139 -25.93 -6.07 25.27
N PRO A 140 -26.63 -5.18 25.98
CA PRO A 140 -25.99 -4.27 26.93
C PRO A 140 -25.27 -5.05 28.05
N GLY A 141 -24.03 -4.66 28.36
CA GLY A 141 -23.24 -5.27 29.43
C GLY A 141 -22.79 -6.72 29.17
N GLN A 142 -23.16 -7.31 28.05
CA GLN A 142 -22.69 -8.66 27.70
C GLN A 142 -21.39 -8.60 26.89
N PRO A 143 -20.49 -9.57 27.12
CA PRO A 143 -19.25 -9.67 26.35
C PRO A 143 -19.52 -9.99 24.88
N PHE A 144 -18.76 -9.34 23.98
CA PHE A 144 -18.73 -9.68 22.56
C PHE A 144 -17.31 -9.62 22.02
N PRO A 145 -16.98 -10.46 21.03
CA PRO A 145 -15.64 -10.53 20.46
C PRO A 145 -15.45 -9.50 19.35
N VAL A 146 -14.19 -9.11 19.17
CA VAL A 146 -13.71 -8.40 17.99
C VAL A 146 -12.48 -9.11 17.48
N LEU A 147 -12.47 -9.45 16.20
CA LEU A 147 -11.31 -10.06 15.53
C LEU A 147 -10.65 -9.04 14.61
N LEU A 148 -9.36 -8.85 14.75
CA LEU A 148 -8.52 -8.13 13.81
C LEU A 148 -7.64 -9.14 13.08
N GLN A 149 -7.82 -9.27 11.79
CA GLN A 149 -7.03 -10.13 10.93
C GLN A 149 -6.03 -9.30 10.17
N MET A 150 -4.74 -9.52 10.42
CA MET A 150 -3.66 -8.85 9.71
C MET A 150 -3.06 -9.79 8.67
N GLN A 151 -2.90 -9.29 7.46
CA GLN A 151 -2.19 -9.97 6.37
C GLN A 151 -1.00 -9.13 5.96
N ALA A 152 0.17 -9.76 5.80
CA ALA A 152 1.41 -9.10 5.41
C ALA A 152 2.22 -9.99 4.47
N GLU A 153 2.99 -9.38 3.58
CA GLU A 153 3.97 -10.12 2.78
C GLU A 153 5.10 -10.67 3.68
N THR A 154 5.65 -11.82 3.33
CA THR A 154 6.72 -12.49 4.09
C THR A 154 7.96 -11.60 4.32
N ASN A 155 8.20 -10.63 3.45
CA ASN A 155 9.31 -9.67 3.55
C ASN A 155 8.86 -8.30 4.10
N SER A 156 7.75 -8.25 4.82
CA SER A 156 7.29 -7.00 5.42
C SER A 156 8.24 -6.50 6.51
N ASN A 157 8.32 -5.17 6.66
CA ASN A 157 8.95 -4.57 7.84
C ASN A 157 8.12 -4.87 9.09
N SER A 158 8.65 -4.58 10.27
CA SER A 158 7.86 -4.63 11.50
C SER A 158 6.59 -3.79 11.36
N LEU A 159 5.48 -4.36 11.81
CA LEU A 159 4.15 -3.77 11.74
C LEU A 159 3.63 -3.52 13.15
N MET A 160 2.95 -2.40 13.34
CA MET A 160 2.24 -2.09 14.58
C MET A 160 0.76 -1.94 14.26
N LEU A 161 -0.05 -2.80 14.84
CA LEU A 161 -1.49 -2.72 14.82
C LEU A 161 -1.95 -1.93 16.05
N ARG A 162 -2.76 -0.90 15.84
CA ARG A 162 -3.35 -0.06 16.88
C ARG A 162 -4.85 -0.09 16.74
N GLU A 163 -5.54 -0.29 17.84
CA GLU A 163 -7.00 -0.28 17.92
C GLU A 163 -7.43 0.66 19.03
N ASP A 164 -8.31 1.59 18.70
CA ASP A 164 -8.84 2.58 19.63
C ASP A 164 -10.22 2.11 20.11
N LEU A 165 -10.34 1.87 21.40
CA LEU A 165 -11.60 1.48 22.04
C LEU A 165 -12.45 2.71 22.27
N PRO A 166 -13.73 2.71 21.85
CA PRO A 166 -14.64 3.80 22.10
C PRO A 166 -14.95 3.98 23.59
N GLU A 167 -15.29 5.20 23.96
CA GLU A 167 -15.69 5.51 25.34
C GLU A 167 -16.94 4.75 25.76
N GLY A 168 -16.89 4.10 26.93
CA GLY A 168 -17.95 3.24 27.45
C GLY A 168 -17.79 1.77 27.04
N ILE A 169 -16.69 1.41 26.42
CA ILE A 169 -16.28 0.02 26.18
C ILE A 169 -15.18 -0.36 27.18
N ILE A 170 -15.32 -1.52 27.78
CA ILE A 170 -14.39 -2.13 28.74
C ILE A 170 -13.74 -3.34 28.08
N LEU A 171 -12.40 -3.40 28.09
CA LEU A 171 -11.64 -4.56 27.66
C LEU A 171 -11.68 -5.65 28.73
N LEU A 172 -12.03 -6.87 28.37
CA LEU A 172 -12.01 -8.04 29.24
C LEU A 172 -10.77 -8.91 29.03
N ALA A 173 -10.47 -9.21 27.78
CA ALA A 173 -9.35 -10.07 27.39
C ALA A 173 -8.81 -9.68 26.02
N ALA A 174 -7.58 -10.08 25.72
CA ALA A 174 -6.99 -9.95 24.38
C ALA A 174 -6.01 -11.12 24.14
N THR A 175 -6.13 -11.75 22.98
CA THR A 175 -5.30 -12.89 22.54
C THR A 175 -4.77 -12.62 21.12
N PRO A 176 -3.44 -12.53 20.93
CA PRO A 176 -2.41 -12.41 21.97
C PRO A 176 -2.58 -11.14 22.81
N PRO A 177 -1.98 -11.09 24.03
CA PRO A 177 -2.10 -9.91 24.87
C PRO A 177 -1.52 -8.66 24.19
N SER A 178 -2.17 -7.50 24.40
CA SER A 178 -1.64 -6.24 23.87
C SER A 178 -0.38 -5.79 24.63
N VAL A 179 0.55 -5.12 23.90
CA VAL A 179 1.84 -4.69 24.47
C VAL A 179 1.67 -3.69 25.62
N ASN A 180 0.59 -2.91 25.62
CA ASN A 180 0.29 -1.90 26.62
C ASN A 180 -0.86 -2.30 27.55
N GLY A 181 -0.94 -3.58 27.92
CA GLY A 181 -2.03 -4.16 28.71
C GLY A 181 -2.48 -3.37 29.94
N GLY A 182 -3.78 -3.39 30.18
CA GLY A 182 -4.47 -2.78 31.33
C GLY A 182 -5.93 -2.46 31.01
N ALA A 183 -6.84 -2.75 31.92
CA ALA A 183 -8.29 -2.59 31.74
C ALA A 183 -8.76 -1.14 31.51
N THR A 184 -7.94 -0.16 31.84
CA THR A 184 -8.23 1.29 31.67
C THR A 184 -7.76 1.88 30.34
N LEU A 185 -7.15 1.08 29.48
CA LEU A 185 -6.56 1.56 28.24
C LEU A 185 -7.61 1.69 27.14
N ARG A 186 -7.67 2.88 26.56
CA ARG A 186 -8.51 3.16 25.38
C ARG A 186 -7.84 2.78 24.05
N GLN A 187 -6.62 2.25 24.09
CA GLN A 187 -5.88 1.88 22.89
C GLN A 187 -5.14 0.58 23.10
N LEU A 188 -5.42 -0.39 22.23
CA LEU A 188 -4.68 -1.66 22.17
C LEU A 188 -3.56 -1.56 21.11
N LYS A 189 -2.45 -2.21 21.38
CA LYS A 189 -1.29 -2.23 20.48
C LYS A 189 -0.72 -3.63 20.39
N TRP A 190 -0.45 -4.07 19.16
CA TRP A 190 0.28 -5.29 18.88
C TRP A 190 1.41 -5.00 17.91
N ILE A 191 2.52 -5.69 18.07
CA ILE A 191 3.71 -5.54 17.22
C ILE A 191 3.99 -6.89 16.57
N SER A 192 4.00 -6.90 15.25
CA SER A 192 4.49 -8.02 14.45
C SER A 192 5.92 -7.71 14.00
N PRO A 193 6.90 -8.59 14.30
CA PRO A 193 8.28 -8.39 13.88
C PRO A 193 8.42 -8.44 12.36
N ALA A 194 9.52 -7.91 11.85
CA ALA A 194 9.87 -8.04 10.43
C ALA A 194 10.03 -9.53 10.06
N GLY A 195 9.50 -9.93 8.91
CA GLY A 195 9.51 -11.34 8.48
C GLY A 195 8.60 -12.25 9.30
N GLY A 196 7.66 -11.69 10.06
CA GLY A 196 6.66 -12.46 10.81
C GLY A 196 5.69 -13.23 9.91
N PRO A 197 4.73 -13.97 10.49
CA PRO A 197 3.74 -14.74 9.74
C PRO A 197 2.97 -13.87 8.75
N SER A 198 2.63 -14.44 7.59
CA SER A 198 1.88 -13.74 6.54
C SER A 198 0.44 -13.40 6.96
N ARG A 199 -0.11 -14.15 7.91
CA ARG A 199 -1.42 -13.91 8.52
C ARG A 199 -1.29 -14.01 10.04
N GLN A 200 -1.89 -13.03 10.73
CA GLN A 200 -1.99 -13.00 12.20
C GLN A 200 -3.38 -12.55 12.60
N ASP A 201 -3.96 -13.26 13.54
CA ASP A 201 -5.28 -12.97 14.09
C ASP A 201 -5.11 -12.46 15.53
N PHE A 202 -5.78 -11.35 15.85
CA PHE A 202 -5.81 -10.72 17.16
C PHE A 202 -7.26 -10.64 17.60
N ILE A 203 -7.60 -11.37 18.65
CA ILE A 203 -8.95 -11.42 19.19
C ILE A 203 -8.95 -10.64 20.50
N TYR A 204 -9.94 -9.81 20.69
CA TYR A 204 -10.17 -9.19 21.99
C TYR A 204 -11.65 -9.21 22.34
N LEU A 205 -11.91 -9.36 23.63
CA LEU A 205 -13.22 -9.45 24.20
C LEU A 205 -13.55 -8.15 24.93
N VAL A 206 -14.68 -7.57 24.62
CA VAL A 206 -15.13 -6.31 25.20
C VAL A 206 -16.58 -6.40 25.64
N GLN A 207 -16.97 -5.51 26.56
CA GLN A 207 -18.35 -5.30 26.94
C GLN A 207 -18.65 -3.79 27.08
N THR A 208 -19.91 -3.41 27.05
CA THR A 208 -20.30 -2.05 27.37
C THR A 208 -20.24 -1.82 28.88
N ALA A 209 -19.89 -0.60 29.29
CA ALA A 209 -19.97 -0.22 30.71
C ALA A 209 -21.43 -0.31 31.21
N PRO A 210 -21.65 -0.74 32.46
CA PRO A 210 -22.99 -0.98 32.98
C PRO A 210 -23.88 0.26 32.99
N ASP A 211 -23.31 1.43 33.14
CA ASP A 211 -23.96 2.75 33.17
C ASP A 211 -24.06 3.43 31.81
N SER A 212 -23.62 2.77 30.73
CA SER A 212 -23.64 3.35 29.39
C SER A 212 -24.99 3.21 28.72
N ASN A 213 -25.59 4.35 28.37
CA ASN A 213 -26.86 4.43 27.63
C ASN A 213 -26.65 4.61 26.12
N LYS A 214 -25.41 4.45 25.62
CA LYS A 214 -25.11 4.57 24.20
C LYS A 214 -25.68 3.37 23.45
N LYS A 215 -26.40 3.66 22.35
CA LYS A 215 -26.98 2.63 21.47
C LYS A 215 -26.02 2.16 20.38
N GLN A 216 -24.87 2.83 20.23
CA GLN A 216 -23.92 2.55 19.16
C GLN A 216 -22.51 2.91 19.61
N TYR A 217 -21.54 2.08 19.22
CA TYR A 217 -20.11 2.31 19.43
C TYR A 217 -19.37 2.22 18.12
N ASN A 218 -18.44 3.17 17.91
CA ASN A 218 -17.61 3.22 16.70
C ASN A 218 -16.17 2.89 17.06
N PHE A 219 -15.64 1.84 16.45
CA PHE A 219 -14.29 1.37 16.60
C PHE A 219 -13.43 1.96 15.49
N SER A 220 -12.21 2.33 15.80
CA SER A 220 -11.22 2.79 14.84
C SER A 220 -9.86 2.18 15.14
N GLY A 221 -9.02 2.10 14.11
CA GLY A 221 -7.69 1.54 14.30
C GLY A 221 -6.82 1.75 13.08
N THR A 222 -5.52 1.55 13.25
CA THR A 222 -4.53 1.77 12.21
C THR A 222 -3.47 0.69 12.20
N LEU A 223 -3.00 0.35 11.01
CA LEU A 223 -1.82 -0.46 10.78
C LEU A 223 -0.66 0.46 10.34
N VAL A 224 0.44 0.43 11.06
CA VAL A 224 1.62 1.26 10.81
C VAL A 224 2.82 0.38 10.52
N SER A 225 3.54 0.66 9.43
CA SER A 225 4.81 0.00 9.13
C SER A 225 5.98 0.80 9.68
N ALA A 226 7.00 0.13 10.24
CA ALA A 226 8.23 0.75 10.74
C ALA A 226 9.13 1.35 9.65
N ARG A 227 8.74 1.26 8.37
CA ARG A 227 9.47 1.90 7.27
C ARG A 227 9.47 3.42 7.43
N ARG A 228 10.62 4.09 7.20
CA ARG A 228 10.69 5.57 7.13
C ARG A 228 9.66 6.08 6.11
N GLY A 229 8.75 6.97 6.56
CA GLY A 229 7.69 7.52 5.72
C GLY A 229 6.47 6.60 5.53
N GLY A 230 6.37 5.48 6.26
CA GLY A 230 5.18 4.63 6.26
C GLY A 230 3.97 5.38 6.80
N GLN A 231 2.98 5.64 5.94
CA GLN A 231 1.73 6.26 6.35
C GLN A 231 0.87 5.27 7.13
N PRO A 232 0.23 5.69 8.24
CA PRO A 232 -0.78 4.88 8.92
C PRO A 232 -1.91 4.52 7.95
N ARG A 233 -2.32 3.25 7.94
CA ARG A 233 -3.46 2.77 7.16
C ARG A 233 -4.59 2.42 8.11
N MET A 234 -5.79 2.83 7.76
CA MET A 234 -6.98 2.45 8.52
C MET A 234 -7.22 0.95 8.41
N ILE A 235 -7.69 0.35 9.51
CA ILE A 235 -8.17 -1.03 9.52
C ILE A 235 -9.48 -1.07 8.72
N ALA A 236 -9.56 -1.96 7.74
CA ALA A 236 -10.76 -2.16 6.94
C ALA A 236 -11.83 -2.97 7.70
N GLY A 237 -13.03 -3.08 7.12
CA GLY A 237 -14.13 -3.89 7.64
C GLY A 237 -15.08 -3.13 8.54
N ALA A 238 -15.81 -3.85 9.42
CA ALA A 238 -16.83 -3.27 10.26
C ALA A 238 -16.24 -2.29 11.30
N THR A 239 -16.93 -1.18 11.50
CA THR A 239 -16.50 -0.14 12.45
C THR A 239 -17.51 0.14 13.54
N THR A 240 -18.71 -0.39 13.42
CA THR A 240 -19.87 -0.01 14.27
C THR A 240 -20.54 -1.24 14.82
N VAL A 241 -20.86 -1.22 16.12
CA VAL A 241 -21.72 -2.19 16.77
C VAL A 241 -22.93 -1.47 17.36
N GLN A 242 -24.13 -2.04 17.17
CA GLN A 242 -25.38 -1.57 17.78
C GLN A 242 -25.59 -2.27 19.12
N ILE A 243 -26.00 -1.54 20.13
CA ILE A 243 -26.40 -2.12 21.43
C ILE A 243 -27.92 -2.16 21.50
N ASN A 244 -28.45 -3.37 21.47
CA ASN A 244 -29.87 -3.63 21.44
C ASN A 244 -30.21 -4.91 22.25
N HIS A 245 -31.33 -5.56 21.96
CA HIS A 245 -31.80 -6.77 22.64
C HIS A 245 -31.33 -8.09 21.98
N CYS A 246 -30.43 -8.03 21.02
CA CYS A 246 -29.95 -9.20 20.28
C CYS A 246 -28.57 -9.62 20.76
N HIS A 247 -28.37 -10.93 20.93
CA HIS A 247 -27.08 -11.53 21.25
C HIS A 247 -26.14 -11.35 20.07
N TRP A 248 -24.85 -11.13 20.32
CA TRP A 248 -23.89 -10.83 19.25
C TRP A 248 -23.72 -11.97 18.22
N ALA A 249 -24.02 -13.23 18.59
CA ALA A 249 -23.97 -14.39 17.70
C ALA A 249 -25.27 -14.66 16.94
N ASP A 250 -26.36 -13.98 17.27
CA ASP A 250 -27.66 -14.03 16.61
C ASP A 250 -27.66 -12.92 15.53
N GLU A 251 -27.19 -13.24 14.31
CA GLU A 251 -26.98 -12.26 13.25
C GLU A 251 -28.29 -11.65 12.72
N ASN A 252 -29.35 -12.45 12.66
CA ASN A 252 -30.65 -12.06 12.11
C ASN A 252 -31.58 -11.42 13.17
N CYS A 253 -31.21 -11.49 14.46
CA CYS A 253 -31.93 -10.90 15.59
C CYS A 253 -33.32 -11.54 15.83
N ASP A 254 -33.44 -12.86 15.64
CA ASP A 254 -34.68 -13.62 15.84
C ASP A 254 -34.79 -14.26 17.24
N GLN A 255 -33.80 -13.97 18.11
CA GLN A 255 -33.72 -14.47 19.49
C GLN A 255 -33.37 -15.96 19.59
N SER A 256 -32.81 -16.53 18.55
CA SER A 256 -32.24 -17.86 18.55
C SER A 256 -30.80 -17.81 17.98
N ILE A 257 -30.08 -18.94 18.04
CA ILE A 257 -28.84 -19.13 17.30
C ILE A 257 -29.05 -20.39 16.47
N ASP A 258 -29.05 -20.24 15.17
CA ASP A 258 -29.23 -21.36 14.24
C ASP A 258 -27.88 -22.03 13.87
N ASP A 259 -27.95 -23.09 13.03
CA ASP A 259 -26.76 -23.83 12.62
C ASP A 259 -25.79 -22.98 11.82
N TYR A 260 -26.28 -22.03 11.00
CA TYR A 260 -25.44 -21.12 10.21
C TYR A 260 -24.69 -20.13 11.11
N GLU A 261 -25.39 -19.52 12.04
CA GLU A 261 -24.85 -18.57 13.01
C GLU A 261 -23.83 -19.25 13.93
N MET A 262 -24.12 -20.47 14.35
CA MET A 262 -23.20 -21.28 15.14
C MET A 262 -21.92 -21.59 14.38
N LEU A 263 -22.01 -21.97 13.08
CA LEU A 263 -20.85 -22.18 12.23
C LEU A 263 -20.07 -20.87 12.02
N SER A 264 -20.74 -19.75 11.79
CA SER A 264 -20.13 -18.43 11.65
C SER A 264 -19.26 -18.06 12.84
N VAL A 265 -19.70 -18.36 14.08
CA VAL A 265 -18.92 -18.13 15.29
C VAL A 265 -17.62 -18.93 15.30
N PHE A 266 -17.66 -20.22 14.95
CA PHE A 266 -16.46 -21.06 14.95
C PHE A 266 -15.53 -20.80 13.77
N ASP A 267 -16.06 -20.46 12.59
CA ASP A 267 -15.25 -20.07 11.43
C ASP A 267 -14.52 -18.74 11.69
N LEU A 268 -15.17 -17.80 12.37
CA LEU A 268 -14.59 -16.51 12.70
C LEU A 268 -13.56 -16.64 13.82
N ILE A 269 -13.83 -17.45 14.85
CA ILE A 269 -13.01 -17.57 16.05
C ILE A 269 -12.78 -19.07 16.34
N PRO A 270 -11.84 -19.73 15.65
CA PRO A 270 -11.61 -21.18 15.78
C PRO A 270 -11.29 -21.64 17.22
N ASN A 271 -10.64 -20.78 18.02
CA ASN A 271 -10.28 -21.05 19.42
C ASN A 271 -11.06 -20.12 20.36
N ALA A 272 -12.36 -20.05 20.19
CA ALA A 272 -13.23 -19.12 20.92
C ALA A 272 -13.10 -19.26 22.47
N GLU A 273 -12.99 -20.47 22.99
CA GLU A 273 -12.81 -20.73 24.44
C GLU A 273 -11.47 -20.18 24.96
N GLU A 274 -10.37 -20.34 24.18
CA GLU A 274 -9.06 -19.80 24.55
C GLU A 274 -9.03 -18.27 24.52
N ALA A 275 -9.89 -17.67 23.68
CA ALA A 275 -10.08 -16.23 23.62
C ALA A 275 -10.92 -15.68 24.78
N GLY A 276 -11.48 -16.56 25.64
CA GLY A 276 -12.30 -16.18 26.80
C GLY A 276 -13.78 -16.01 26.48
N LEU A 277 -14.25 -16.50 25.33
CA LEU A 277 -15.69 -16.48 24.99
C LEU A 277 -16.43 -17.55 25.77
N ASP A 278 -17.63 -17.22 26.23
CA ASP A 278 -18.55 -18.17 26.85
C ASP A 278 -19.28 -19.00 25.76
N VAL A 279 -18.52 -19.97 25.23
CA VAL A 279 -19.05 -20.89 24.19
C VAL A 279 -20.14 -21.79 24.77
N ALA A 280 -20.14 -22.05 26.09
CA ALA A 280 -21.15 -22.88 26.72
C ALA A 280 -22.55 -22.21 26.64
N SER A 281 -22.64 -20.91 26.89
CA SER A 281 -23.88 -20.14 26.73
C SER A 281 -24.37 -20.11 25.29
N ILE A 282 -23.46 -19.92 24.30
CA ILE A 282 -23.80 -19.94 22.88
C ILE A 282 -24.37 -21.32 22.47
N LYS A 283 -23.70 -22.41 22.87
CA LYS A 283 -24.16 -23.79 22.64
C LYS A 283 -25.51 -24.07 23.31
N ALA A 284 -25.75 -23.52 24.51
CA ALA A 284 -26.99 -23.68 25.21
C ALA A 284 -28.18 -22.96 24.53
N ILE A 285 -27.94 -21.77 23.98
CA ILE A 285 -28.93 -21.04 23.17
C ILE A 285 -29.25 -21.83 21.89
N TRP A 286 -28.20 -22.29 21.17
CA TRP A 286 -28.33 -23.09 19.94
C TRP A 286 -29.09 -24.41 20.17
N ALA A 287 -28.75 -25.15 21.23
CA ALA A 287 -29.41 -26.40 21.57
C ALA A 287 -30.83 -26.21 22.18
N GLY A 288 -31.14 -25.03 22.66
CA GLY A 288 -32.40 -24.67 23.33
C GLY A 288 -33.53 -24.26 22.37
N GLN A 289 -34.36 -23.35 22.86
CA GLN A 289 -35.44 -22.68 22.11
C GLN A 289 -35.12 -21.19 21.89
N GLY A 290 -33.83 -20.80 21.98
CA GLY A 290 -33.42 -19.43 21.92
C GLY A 290 -33.14 -18.78 23.27
N TYR A 291 -33.28 -17.47 23.34
CA TYR A 291 -33.01 -16.69 24.55
C TYR A 291 -34.00 -15.54 24.70
N MET A 292 -34.09 -15.00 25.93
CA MET A 292 -34.84 -13.78 26.23
C MET A 292 -33.93 -12.79 26.96
N TRP A 293 -33.96 -11.54 26.55
CA TRP A 293 -33.25 -10.47 27.23
C TRP A 293 -34.16 -9.70 28.17
N HIS A 294 -33.92 -9.76 29.48
CA HIS A 294 -34.62 -9.00 30.50
C HIS A 294 -33.92 -7.67 30.74
N GLN A 295 -34.39 -6.61 30.05
CA GLN A 295 -33.73 -5.30 30.07
C GLN A 295 -33.66 -4.67 31.47
N ALA A 296 -34.72 -4.83 32.27
CA ALA A 296 -34.78 -4.28 33.63
C ALA A 296 -33.75 -4.91 34.59
N GLU A 297 -33.43 -6.18 34.38
CA GLU A 297 -32.52 -6.95 35.21
C GLU A 297 -31.11 -7.09 34.57
N SER A 298 -30.95 -6.61 33.34
CA SER A 298 -29.75 -6.81 32.51
C SER A 298 -29.33 -8.28 32.49
N ARG A 299 -30.28 -9.18 32.36
CA ARG A 299 -30.12 -10.63 32.45
C ARG A 299 -30.51 -11.32 31.15
N LEU A 300 -29.64 -12.17 30.68
CA LEU A 300 -29.89 -13.12 29.59
C LEU A 300 -30.50 -14.40 30.18
N GLU A 301 -31.66 -14.81 29.71
CA GLU A 301 -32.31 -16.06 30.03
C GLU A 301 -32.25 -16.99 28.81
N ILE A 302 -31.70 -18.18 28.98
CA ILE A 302 -31.66 -19.19 27.95
C ILE A 302 -32.89 -20.08 28.07
N LEU A 303 -33.63 -20.19 26.96
CA LEU A 303 -34.88 -20.96 26.92
C LEU A 303 -34.53 -22.44 26.61
N SER A 304 -34.64 -23.29 27.65
CA SER A 304 -34.41 -24.73 27.50
C SER A 304 -35.51 -25.39 26.67
N ARG A 305 -35.15 -26.39 25.86
CA ARG A 305 -36.13 -27.25 25.23
C ARG A 305 -36.91 -27.96 26.32
N ARG A 306 -38.20 -27.65 26.51
CA ARG A 306 -39.06 -28.46 27.38
C ARG A 306 -39.12 -29.84 26.75
N ASP A 307 -38.64 -30.87 27.49
CA ASP A 307 -38.80 -32.25 27.09
C ASP A 307 -40.30 -32.51 26.86
N ALA A 308 -40.66 -32.79 25.60
CA ALA A 308 -42.01 -33.16 25.17
C ALA A 308 -42.51 -34.48 25.84
N GLY A 309 -41.76 -35.03 26.79
CA GLY A 309 -42.05 -36.24 27.57
C GLY A 309 -42.86 -36.01 28.85
N GLN A 310 -42.94 -34.78 29.41
CA GLN A 310 -43.66 -34.55 30.67
C GLN A 310 -45.14 -34.20 30.49
N GLU A 311 -45.60 -33.78 29.32
CA GLU A 311 -47.01 -33.49 29.09
C GLU A 311 -47.87 -34.74 28.83
N LYS A 312 -47.26 -35.89 28.47
CA LYS A 312 -47.98 -37.15 28.23
C LYS A 312 -48.27 -37.95 29.50
N SER A 313 -47.65 -37.67 30.62
CA SER A 313 -47.92 -38.39 31.85
C SER A 313 -49.03 -37.75 32.74
N ALA A 314 -49.44 -36.52 32.49
CA ALA A 314 -50.49 -35.86 33.24
C ALA A 314 -51.90 -36.12 32.66
N ASP A 315 -52.01 -36.60 31.41
CA ASP A 315 -53.33 -36.84 30.76
C ASP A 315 -53.75 -38.32 30.83
N LEU A 316 -52.94 -39.22 31.39
CA LEU A 316 -53.25 -40.63 31.61
C LEU A 316 -53.67 -40.96 33.03
N SER A 317 -53.86 -39.92 33.87
CA SER A 317 -54.33 -40.10 35.26
C SER A 317 -55.67 -39.37 35.58
N ARG A 318 -56.51 -39.16 34.55
CA ARG A 318 -57.88 -38.72 34.75
C ARG A 318 -58.88 -39.74 34.24
#